data_d2bdc5299f49200619f7fc4588265612
#
_entry.id   d2bdc5299f49200619f7fc4588265612
#
_cell.length_a   1.000
_cell.length_b   1.000
_cell.length_c   1.000
_cell.angle_alpha   90.00
_cell.angle_beta   90.00
_cell.angle_gamma   90.00
#
_symmetry.space_group_name_H-M   'P 1'
#
loop_
_entity.id
_entity.type
_entity.pdbx_description
1 polymer ?
#
loop_
_entity_poly.entity_id
_entity_poly.type
_entity_poly.pdbx_seq_one_letter_code
_entity_poly.pdbx_strand_id
1 'polypeptide(L)'
;LVEHLGVRERLLPPMMRAAKIDDSNACYAIDMHKCILCGLCVRACAEVQHLGAIDLVNRGYASAVEPFGGGPIKDSICESCGECVERCPTGALTTRQHLRPEREASTVCPYCGTGCRIILGARGDTVVSARGDVDSPVSRGRLCVKGRFGSFEFVSHPDRLKTPLIRVADGFREASWEEALALVARELKKYRGDTFGGLSSAKVTNEDNYVFQKFVRAAMGTNNVDHCARLCHSSTVAGLALSFGSGAMTNSADDLLNAEVILVTGSNTTENHPIIGLKIREAIARGSKLLLFDPRQIQLSQIATLWARQRPGTDVAWINGLMHVIIRDGLMQTEFI
;
A
#
# COMPACT_ATOMS: atom_id res chain seq x y z
N LEU A 1 -27.34 29.94 8.25
CA LEU A 1 -27.97 29.13 9.33
C LEU A 1 -28.46 30.04 10.45
N VAL A 2 -27.63 30.93 10.99
CA VAL A 2 -28.00 31.88 12.09
C VAL A 2 -29.19 32.74 11.68
N GLU A 3 -29.16 33.30 10.48
CA GLU A 3 -30.24 34.10 9.90
C GLU A 3 -31.52 33.26 9.67
N HIS A 4 -31.35 32.03 9.11
CA HIS A 4 -32.44 31.09 8.89
C HIS A 4 -33.13 30.65 10.19
N LEU A 5 -32.37 30.52 11.29
CA LEU A 5 -32.88 30.15 12.58
C LEU A 5 -33.42 31.36 13.37
N GLY A 6 -33.41 32.57 12.79
CA GLY A 6 -33.93 33.79 13.40
C GLY A 6 -33.15 34.26 14.65
N VAL A 7 -31.91 33.81 14.83
CA VAL A 7 -31.08 34.20 15.98
C VAL A 7 -30.62 35.64 15.79
N ARG A 8 -31.17 36.55 16.60
CA ARG A 8 -30.90 37.99 16.51
C ARG A 8 -29.83 38.50 17.50
N GLU A 9 -29.58 37.77 18.55
CA GLU A 9 -28.60 38.15 19.59
C GLU A 9 -27.66 36.97 19.88
N ARG A 10 -26.39 37.29 20.12
CA ARG A 10 -25.41 36.33 20.62
C ARG A 10 -25.48 36.27 22.12
N LEU A 11 -25.79 35.12 22.71
CA LEU A 11 -25.81 34.88 24.12
C LEU A 11 -24.41 34.87 24.75
N LEU A 12 -23.38 34.59 23.96
CA LEU A 12 -22.00 34.50 24.38
C LEU A 12 -21.12 35.45 23.55
N PRO A 13 -20.08 36.06 24.11
CA PRO A 13 -19.15 36.87 23.36
C PRO A 13 -18.49 36.05 22.25
N PRO A 14 -18.17 36.65 21.08
CA PRO A 14 -17.48 35.95 20.00
C PRO A 14 -16.07 35.59 20.50
N MET A 15 -15.83 34.32 20.73
CA MET A 15 -14.50 33.82 21.00
C MET A 15 -13.95 33.24 19.70
N MET A 16 -12.83 33.80 19.22
CA MET A 16 -12.10 33.23 18.13
C MET A 16 -11.19 32.13 18.68
N ARG A 17 -11.30 30.95 18.11
CA ARG A 17 -10.38 29.84 18.42
C ARG A 17 -8.98 30.25 17.97
N ALA A 18 -7.96 30.02 18.81
CA ALA A 18 -6.57 30.11 18.41
C ALA A 18 -6.29 28.91 17.46
N ALA A 19 -6.55 29.11 16.19
CA ALA A 19 -6.40 28.05 15.20
C ALA A 19 -4.95 28.00 14.72
N LYS A 20 -4.45 26.78 14.55
CA LYS A 20 -3.11 26.51 14.01
C LYS A 20 -3.23 25.94 12.59
N ILE A 21 -2.20 26.18 11.80
CA ILE A 21 -1.98 25.46 10.56
C ILE A 21 -0.77 24.53 10.80
N ASP A 22 -0.97 23.24 10.59
CA ASP A 22 0.10 22.25 10.58
C ASP A 22 0.31 21.79 9.14
N ASP A 23 1.41 22.21 8.55
CA ASP A 23 1.86 21.84 7.21
C ASP A 23 3.09 20.93 7.22
N SER A 24 3.38 20.32 8.36
CA SER A 24 4.56 19.49 8.57
C SER A 24 4.52 18.17 7.78
N ASN A 25 3.32 17.67 7.40
CA ASN A 25 3.19 16.47 6.60
C ASN A 25 3.50 16.75 5.12
N ALA A 26 4.28 15.87 4.48
CA ALA A 26 4.66 16.04 3.08
C ALA A 26 3.48 15.96 2.09
N CYS A 27 2.40 15.24 2.46
CA CYS A 27 1.29 14.93 1.56
C CYS A 27 0.08 15.86 1.73
N TYR A 28 -0.16 16.39 2.94
CA TYR A 28 -1.34 17.20 3.25
C TYR A 28 -1.06 18.20 4.37
N ALA A 29 -1.93 19.19 4.51
CA ALA A 29 -1.92 20.16 5.61
C ALA A 29 -3.19 20.07 6.44
N ILE A 30 -3.12 20.49 7.71
CA ILE A 30 -4.24 20.62 8.64
C ILE A 30 -4.41 22.11 8.95
N ASP A 31 -5.52 22.69 8.53
CA ASP A 31 -5.88 24.09 8.75
C ASP A 31 -7.08 24.17 9.71
N MET A 32 -6.81 24.41 10.97
CA MET A 32 -7.85 24.47 12.01
C MET A 32 -8.78 25.66 11.88
N HIS A 33 -8.47 26.68 11.07
CA HIS A 33 -9.39 27.79 10.77
C HIS A 33 -10.64 27.32 10.01
N LYS A 34 -10.52 26.26 9.23
CA LYS A 34 -11.62 25.66 8.44
C LYS A 34 -12.33 24.52 9.18
N CYS A 35 -11.83 24.11 10.35
CA CYS A 35 -12.34 22.94 11.05
C CYS A 35 -13.64 23.23 11.80
N ILE A 36 -14.66 22.44 11.55
CA ILE A 36 -15.96 22.50 12.24
C ILE A 36 -16.08 21.47 13.38
N LEU A 37 -15.01 20.77 13.72
CA LEU A 37 -14.95 19.74 14.78
C LEU A 37 -15.97 18.60 14.60
N CYS A 38 -16.29 18.22 13.38
CA CYS A 38 -17.25 17.13 13.10
C CYS A 38 -16.75 15.73 13.48
N GLY A 39 -15.46 15.56 13.77
CA GLY A 39 -14.84 14.31 14.21
C GLY A 39 -14.69 13.24 13.12
N LEU A 40 -15.08 13.49 11.85
CA LEU A 40 -14.98 12.50 10.77
C LEU A 40 -13.55 12.02 10.54
N CYS A 41 -12.56 12.92 10.58
CA CYS A 41 -11.15 12.59 10.42
C CYS A 41 -10.61 11.76 11.60
N VAL A 42 -11.03 12.05 12.81
CA VAL A 42 -10.67 11.31 14.03
C VAL A 42 -11.20 9.87 13.92
N ARG A 43 -12.49 9.72 13.64
CA ARG A 43 -13.10 8.39 13.44
C ARG A 43 -12.48 7.63 12.27
N ALA A 44 -12.19 8.31 11.17
CA ALA A 44 -11.49 7.67 10.05
C ALA A 44 -10.11 7.14 10.46
N CYS A 45 -9.36 7.88 11.26
CA CYS A 45 -8.06 7.46 11.76
C CYS A 45 -8.17 6.31 12.78
N ALA A 46 -9.13 6.37 13.70
CA ALA A 46 -9.29 5.38 14.76
C ALA A 46 -10.03 4.12 14.30
N GLU A 47 -11.16 4.27 13.59
CA GLU A 47 -12.07 3.17 13.29
C GLU A 47 -11.83 2.54 11.90
N VAL A 48 -11.32 3.32 10.92
CA VAL A 48 -11.06 2.82 9.56
C VAL A 48 -9.60 2.41 9.38
N GLN A 49 -8.66 3.21 9.92
CA GLN A 49 -7.22 2.93 9.83
C GLN A 49 -6.68 2.18 11.06
N HIS A 50 -7.46 2.07 12.13
CA HIS A 50 -7.05 1.44 13.39
C HIS A 50 -5.68 1.95 13.88
N LEU A 51 -5.48 3.29 13.78
CA LEU A 51 -4.21 3.92 14.10
C LEU A 51 -4.33 4.94 15.24
N GLY A 52 -5.30 5.86 15.17
CA GLY A 52 -5.50 6.87 16.22
C GLY A 52 -4.41 7.94 16.27
N ALA A 53 -3.85 8.35 15.12
CA ALA A 53 -2.79 9.37 15.07
C ALA A 53 -3.27 10.78 15.39
N ILE A 54 -4.56 11.06 15.28
CA ILE A 54 -5.20 12.34 15.61
C ILE A 54 -6.44 12.10 16.43
N ASP A 55 -6.74 13.03 17.33
CA ASP A 55 -7.94 13.00 18.17
C ASP A 55 -8.47 14.42 18.42
N LEU A 56 -9.66 14.50 19.03
CA LEU A 56 -10.20 15.74 19.58
C LEU A 56 -9.49 16.03 20.91
N VAL A 57 -8.62 17.01 20.90
CA VAL A 57 -7.88 17.43 22.09
C VAL A 57 -8.52 18.68 22.72
N ASN A 58 -8.26 18.90 24.01
CA ASN A 58 -8.80 19.99 24.82
C ASN A 58 -10.33 19.94 24.96
N ARG A 59 -10.93 21.04 25.50
CA ARG A 59 -12.37 21.13 25.78
C ARG A 59 -12.92 22.53 25.43
N GLY A 60 -14.22 22.54 25.12
CA GLY A 60 -14.94 23.80 24.85
C GLY A 60 -14.32 24.55 23.66
N TYR A 61 -14.08 25.84 23.84
CA TYR A 61 -13.52 26.68 22.78
C TYR A 61 -12.08 26.37 22.39
N ALA A 62 -11.35 25.67 23.26
CA ALA A 62 -9.97 25.23 22.96
C ALA A 62 -9.91 23.92 22.21
N SER A 63 -11.05 23.27 21.94
CA SER A 63 -11.07 21.99 21.23
C SER A 63 -10.42 22.08 19.84
N ALA A 64 -9.56 21.14 19.52
CA ALA A 64 -8.85 21.05 18.25
C ALA A 64 -8.72 19.59 17.82
N VAL A 65 -8.45 19.36 16.53
CA VAL A 65 -8.01 18.06 16.00
C VAL A 65 -6.51 18.12 15.85
N GLU A 66 -5.80 17.37 16.67
CA GLU A 66 -4.34 17.37 16.72
C GLU A 66 -3.83 15.96 17.06
N PRO A 67 -2.54 15.66 16.83
CA PRO A 67 -1.89 14.50 17.42
C PRO A 67 -1.88 14.56 18.94
N PHE A 68 -1.81 13.42 19.60
CA PHE A 68 -1.67 13.37 21.06
C PHE A 68 -0.43 14.16 21.51
N GLY A 69 -0.60 15.04 22.49
CA GLY A 69 0.47 15.95 22.96
C GLY A 69 0.61 17.25 22.17
N GLY A 70 -0.18 17.48 21.11
CA GLY A 70 -0.26 18.78 20.42
C GLY A 70 0.95 19.14 19.55
N GLY A 71 1.81 18.18 19.23
CA GLY A 71 2.96 18.33 18.33
C GLY A 71 2.59 18.31 16.85
N PRO A 72 3.56 18.54 15.95
CA PRO A 72 3.33 18.47 14.52
C PRO A 72 2.99 17.03 14.08
N ILE A 73 2.11 16.89 13.09
CA ILE A 73 1.61 15.59 12.62
C ILE A 73 2.74 14.69 12.10
N LYS A 74 3.82 15.26 11.54
CA LYS A 74 4.98 14.49 11.04
C LYS A 74 5.70 13.71 12.13
N ASP A 75 5.63 14.16 13.38
CA ASP A 75 6.32 13.55 14.53
C ASP A 75 5.42 12.56 15.29
N SER A 76 4.19 12.34 14.79
CA SER A 76 3.24 11.39 15.34
C SER A 76 3.36 10.00 14.66
N ILE A 77 2.51 9.07 15.11
CA ILE A 77 2.40 7.74 14.49
C ILE A 77 1.67 7.75 13.13
N CYS A 78 1.39 8.92 12.55
CA CYS A 78 0.66 9.07 11.28
C CYS A 78 1.40 8.41 10.12
N GLU A 79 0.73 7.51 9.41
CA GLU A 79 1.24 6.81 8.21
C GLU A 79 0.98 7.59 6.91
N SER A 80 0.50 8.83 6.99
CA SER A 80 0.17 9.68 5.84
C SER A 80 -0.78 9.04 4.81
N CYS A 81 -1.67 8.16 5.25
CA CYS A 81 -2.59 7.43 4.36
C CYS A 81 -3.63 8.34 3.68
N GLY A 82 -3.91 9.53 4.25
CA GLY A 82 -4.85 10.51 3.72
C GLY A 82 -6.33 10.16 3.85
N GLU A 83 -6.69 9.14 4.63
CA GLU A 83 -8.10 8.78 4.85
C GLU A 83 -8.89 9.89 5.55
N CYS A 84 -8.23 10.60 6.45
CA CYS A 84 -8.79 11.78 7.12
C CYS A 84 -9.02 12.96 6.15
N VAL A 85 -8.17 13.11 5.15
CA VAL A 85 -8.28 14.14 4.10
C VAL A 85 -9.51 13.88 3.22
N GLU A 86 -9.68 12.64 2.78
CA GLU A 86 -10.80 12.20 1.92
C GLU A 86 -12.16 12.46 2.58
N ARG A 87 -12.23 12.41 3.91
CA ARG A 87 -13.47 12.55 4.68
C ARG A 87 -13.70 13.95 5.23
N CYS A 88 -12.78 14.89 5.03
CA CYS A 88 -12.92 16.24 5.57
C CYS A 88 -13.91 17.06 4.72
N PRO A 89 -15.09 17.45 5.26
CA PRO A 89 -16.13 18.13 4.46
C PRO A 89 -15.82 19.60 4.22
N THR A 90 -14.90 20.21 4.99
CA THR A 90 -14.63 21.65 4.93
C THR A 90 -13.27 21.99 4.31
N GLY A 91 -12.48 20.96 3.96
CA GLY A 91 -11.10 21.17 3.49
C GLY A 91 -10.16 21.68 4.59
N ALA A 92 -10.49 21.44 5.87
CA ALA A 92 -9.56 21.65 6.96
C ALA A 92 -8.34 20.73 6.86
N LEU A 93 -8.53 19.51 6.32
CA LEU A 93 -7.44 18.65 5.89
C LEU A 93 -7.44 18.64 4.37
N THR A 94 -6.34 19.07 3.78
CA THR A 94 -6.24 19.23 2.33
C THR A 94 -4.93 18.69 1.79
N THR A 95 -4.99 18.01 0.65
CA THR A 95 -3.77 17.60 -0.06
C THR A 95 -3.02 18.83 -0.56
N ARG A 96 -1.70 18.71 -0.73
CA ARG A 96 -0.90 19.78 -1.32
C ARG A 96 -1.19 20.02 -2.80
N GLN A 97 -1.77 19.03 -3.45
CA GLN A 97 -2.13 19.06 -4.87
C GLN A 97 -3.65 19.05 -5.01
N HIS A 98 -4.25 20.23 -5.18
CA HIS A 98 -5.69 20.41 -5.33
C HIS A 98 -6.05 20.83 -6.76
N LEU A 99 -6.04 19.88 -7.67
CA LEU A 99 -6.63 20.11 -8.97
C LEU A 99 -7.85 19.18 -9.12
N ARG A 100 -8.99 19.79 -9.41
CA ARG A 100 -10.19 19.03 -9.74
C ARG A 100 -9.99 18.35 -11.09
N PRO A 101 -10.15 17.02 -11.15
CA PRO A 101 -10.02 16.32 -12.42
C PRO A 101 -11.17 16.66 -13.38
N GLU A 102 -10.90 16.61 -14.68
CA GLU A 102 -11.89 16.73 -15.75
C GLU A 102 -12.42 15.36 -16.18
N ARG A 103 -11.60 14.32 -16.03
CA ARG A 103 -11.93 12.91 -16.32
C ARG A 103 -11.34 12.00 -15.28
N GLU A 104 -12.00 10.87 -15.07
CA GLU A 104 -11.55 9.84 -14.14
C GLU A 104 -11.51 8.46 -14.81
N ALA A 105 -10.58 7.61 -14.38
CA ALA A 105 -10.50 6.22 -14.82
C ALA A 105 -10.09 5.32 -13.66
N SER A 106 -10.76 4.16 -13.56
CA SER A 106 -10.40 3.13 -12.59
C SER A 106 -9.24 2.29 -13.11
N THR A 107 -8.27 2.01 -12.25
CA THR A 107 -7.11 1.17 -12.54
C THR A 107 -6.62 0.49 -11.27
N VAL A 108 -5.55 -0.29 -11.37
CA VAL A 108 -4.91 -0.96 -10.24
C VAL A 108 -3.67 -0.19 -9.81
N CYS A 109 -3.47 -0.04 -8.50
CA CYS A 109 -2.28 0.58 -7.93
C CYS A 109 -1.01 -0.20 -8.30
N PRO A 110 0.04 0.43 -8.84
CA PRO A 110 1.23 -0.27 -9.34
C PRO A 110 2.28 -0.59 -8.27
N TYR A 111 2.06 -0.21 -6.99
CA TYR A 111 3.14 -0.25 -6.00
C TYR A 111 3.39 -1.63 -5.39
N CYS A 112 2.36 -2.32 -4.94
CA CYS A 112 2.54 -3.63 -4.31
C CYS A 112 1.51 -4.65 -4.77
N GLY A 113 1.75 -5.93 -4.46
CA GLY A 113 0.90 -7.04 -4.87
C GLY A 113 -0.48 -7.11 -4.21
N THR A 114 -0.83 -6.17 -3.34
CA THR A 114 -2.17 -6.14 -2.72
C THR A 114 -3.28 -5.91 -3.76
N GLY A 115 -3.00 -5.19 -4.87
CA GLY A 115 -3.96 -5.03 -5.96
C GLY A 115 -5.10 -4.07 -5.66
N CYS A 116 -4.87 -3.03 -4.87
CA CYS A 116 -5.87 -2.00 -4.59
C CYS A 116 -6.32 -1.32 -5.88
N ARG A 117 -7.63 -1.24 -6.12
CA ARG A 117 -8.17 -0.42 -7.20
C ARG A 117 -8.16 1.05 -6.79
N ILE A 118 -7.73 1.89 -7.70
CA ILE A 118 -7.66 3.34 -7.56
C ILE A 118 -8.40 4.00 -8.72
N ILE A 119 -8.92 5.17 -8.46
CA ILE A 119 -9.50 6.05 -9.49
C ILE A 119 -8.52 7.19 -9.67
N LEU A 120 -7.90 7.23 -10.85
CA LEU A 120 -7.02 8.31 -11.27
C LEU A 120 -7.83 9.43 -11.91
N GLY A 121 -7.60 10.65 -11.48
CA GLY A 121 -8.18 11.84 -12.07
C GLY A 121 -7.16 12.56 -12.95
N ALA A 122 -7.58 12.94 -14.17
CA ALA A 122 -6.74 13.67 -15.10
C ALA A 122 -7.34 15.01 -15.47
N ARG A 123 -6.45 15.97 -15.80
CA ARG A 123 -6.77 17.27 -16.37
C ARG A 123 -5.88 17.48 -17.58
N GLY A 124 -6.50 17.59 -18.77
CA GLY A 124 -5.76 17.46 -20.00
C GLY A 124 -5.01 16.13 -20.04
N ASP A 125 -3.71 16.15 -20.30
CA ASP A 125 -2.84 14.97 -20.35
C ASP A 125 -2.07 14.70 -19.03
N THR A 126 -2.41 15.42 -17.97
CA THR A 126 -1.73 15.28 -16.67
C THR A 126 -2.63 14.57 -15.67
N VAL A 127 -2.10 13.55 -15.00
CA VAL A 127 -2.75 12.92 -13.85
C VAL A 127 -2.55 13.82 -12.63
N VAL A 128 -3.67 14.23 -12.00
CA VAL A 128 -3.66 15.25 -10.94
C VAL A 128 -4.18 14.75 -9.60
N SER A 129 -4.79 13.58 -9.56
CA SER A 129 -5.32 13.01 -8.33
C SER A 129 -5.42 11.49 -8.37
N ALA A 130 -5.42 10.87 -7.19
CA ALA A 130 -5.74 9.46 -7.00
C ALA A 130 -6.62 9.31 -5.75
N ARG A 131 -7.71 8.57 -5.88
CA ARG A 131 -8.58 8.20 -4.75
C ARG A 131 -8.88 6.71 -4.77
N GLY A 132 -9.30 6.18 -3.62
CA GLY A 132 -9.68 4.76 -3.53
C GLY A 132 -10.98 4.47 -4.26
N ASP A 133 -11.03 3.35 -4.96
CA ASP A 133 -12.26 2.83 -5.55
C ASP A 133 -13.02 2.03 -4.48
N VAL A 134 -14.21 2.50 -4.11
CA VAL A 134 -15.04 1.87 -3.07
C VAL A 134 -15.50 0.46 -3.45
N ASP A 135 -15.59 0.19 -4.75
CA ASP A 135 -15.96 -1.12 -5.29
C ASP A 135 -14.76 -2.08 -5.42
N SER A 136 -13.59 -1.66 -4.93
CA SER A 136 -12.43 -2.55 -4.87
C SER A 136 -12.70 -3.72 -3.91
N PRO A 137 -12.63 -4.98 -4.37
CA PRO A 137 -12.86 -6.14 -3.49
C PRO A 137 -11.77 -6.27 -2.42
N VAL A 138 -10.57 -5.72 -2.69
CA VAL A 138 -9.42 -5.83 -1.79
C VAL A 138 -9.36 -4.69 -0.79
N SER A 139 -9.45 -3.44 -1.26
CA SER A 139 -9.20 -2.25 -0.44
C SER A 139 -10.46 -1.52 0.02
N ARG A 140 -11.61 -1.71 -0.68
CA ARG A 140 -12.89 -1.06 -0.37
C ARG A 140 -12.74 0.45 -0.20
N GLY A 141 -12.02 1.09 -1.12
CA GLY A 141 -11.76 2.53 -1.12
C GLY A 141 -10.59 2.98 -0.23
N ARG A 142 -10.05 2.11 0.63
CA ARG A 142 -8.90 2.44 1.48
C ARG A 142 -7.61 2.40 0.68
N LEU A 143 -6.72 3.37 0.92
CA LEU A 143 -5.41 3.45 0.30
C LEU A 143 -4.34 3.76 1.34
N CYS A 144 -3.11 3.35 1.05
CA CYS A 144 -1.93 3.82 1.77
C CYS A 144 -1.37 5.10 1.12
N VAL A 145 -0.37 5.70 1.74
CA VAL A 145 0.31 6.89 1.23
C VAL A 145 0.76 6.75 -0.22
N LYS A 146 1.33 5.59 -0.60
CA LYS A 146 1.81 5.34 -1.96
C LYS A 146 0.68 5.37 -2.99
N GLY A 147 -0.42 4.67 -2.70
CA GLY A 147 -1.57 4.61 -3.59
C GLY A 147 -2.29 5.95 -3.74
N ARG A 148 -2.43 6.70 -2.66
CA ARG A 148 -3.17 7.97 -2.66
C ARG A 148 -2.36 9.14 -3.20
N PHE A 149 -1.09 9.27 -2.81
CA PHE A 149 -0.28 10.45 -3.14
C PHE A 149 0.83 10.18 -4.15
N GLY A 150 1.36 8.95 -4.21
CA GLY A 150 2.44 8.58 -5.10
C GLY A 150 2.00 8.01 -6.45
N SER A 151 0.73 7.63 -6.63
CA SER A 151 0.28 6.91 -7.83
C SER A 151 0.30 7.74 -9.12
N PHE A 152 0.42 9.03 -9.05
CA PHE A 152 0.38 9.91 -10.21
C PHE A 152 1.63 10.79 -10.38
N GLU A 153 2.41 11.03 -9.34
CA GLU A 153 3.60 11.89 -9.41
C GLU A 153 4.64 11.38 -10.40
N PHE A 154 4.89 10.07 -10.42
CA PHE A 154 5.90 9.48 -11.30
C PHE A 154 5.48 9.49 -12.79
N VAL A 155 4.18 9.59 -13.09
CA VAL A 155 3.67 9.57 -14.49
C VAL A 155 4.20 10.75 -15.28
N SER A 156 4.27 11.93 -14.65
CA SER A 156 4.70 13.18 -15.28
C SER A 156 6.04 13.68 -14.72
N HIS A 157 6.82 12.82 -14.02
CA HIS A 157 8.10 13.20 -13.47
C HIS A 157 9.08 13.65 -14.57
N PRO A 158 9.86 14.74 -14.37
CA PRO A 158 10.79 15.25 -15.38
C PRO A 158 11.81 14.21 -15.85
N ASP A 159 12.28 13.34 -14.96
CA ASP A 159 13.27 12.30 -15.25
C ASP A 159 12.68 11.06 -15.93
N ARG A 160 11.35 11.05 -16.17
CA ARG A 160 10.73 9.91 -16.85
C ARG A 160 11.18 9.83 -18.29
N LEU A 161 11.71 8.68 -18.69
CA LEU A 161 12.06 8.40 -20.08
C LEU A 161 10.82 8.40 -20.96
N LYS A 162 10.85 9.20 -22.03
CA LYS A 162 9.75 9.33 -23.01
C LYS A 162 10.10 8.75 -24.37
N THR A 163 11.37 8.58 -24.64
CA THR A 163 11.94 8.04 -25.87
C THR A 163 12.95 6.95 -25.56
N PRO A 164 13.20 6.00 -26.45
CA PRO A 164 14.32 5.08 -26.32
C PRO A 164 15.65 5.82 -26.24
N LEU A 165 16.60 5.25 -25.54
CA LEU A 165 17.96 5.77 -25.41
C LEU A 165 18.95 4.76 -25.98
N ILE A 166 19.83 5.19 -26.87
CA ILE A 166 20.92 4.37 -27.43
C ILE A 166 22.25 4.84 -26.86
N ARG A 167 23.06 3.90 -26.36
CA ARG A 167 24.39 4.18 -25.81
C ARG A 167 25.33 4.66 -26.91
N VAL A 168 26.05 5.72 -26.63
CA VAL A 168 27.16 6.27 -27.43
C VAL A 168 28.41 6.36 -26.56
N ALA A 169 29.55 6.79 -27.12
CA ALA A 169 30.82 6.83 -26.38
C ALA A 169 30.73 7.61 -25.05
N ASP A 170 30.08 8.75 -25.06
CA ASP A 170 29.99 9.66 -23.90
C ASP A 170 28.61 9.66 -23.22
N GLY A 171 27.88 8.55 -23.22
CA GLY A 171 26.59 8.47 -22.53
C GLY A 171 25.48 7.85 -23.36
N PHE A 172 24.33 8.51 -23.38
CA PHE A 172 23.14 8.08 -24.13
C PHE A 172 22.59 9.21 -24.98
N ARG A 173 22.07 8.88 -26.14
CA ARG A 173 21.26 9.77 -26.98
C ARG A 173 19.85 9.27 -27.15
N GLU A 174 18.92 10.15 -27.38
CA GLU A 174 17.56 9.80 -27.79
C GLU A 174 17.54 9.15 -29.18
N ALA A 175 16.60 8.23 -29.35
CA ALA A 175 16.36 7.53 -30.61
C ALA A 175 14.86 7.32 -30.86
N SER A 176 14.49 7.12 -32.11
CA SER A 176 13.14 6.67 -32.43
C SER A 176 12.94 5.20 -32.03
N TRP A 177 11.69 4.79 -31.85
CA TRP A 177 11.34 3.38 -31.61
C TRP A 177 11.79 2.49 -32.76
N GLU A 178 11.67 2.96 -33.99
CA GLU A 178 12.11 2.21 -35.19
C GLU A 178 13.62 1.95 -35.16
N GLU A 179 14.41 2.98 -34.89
CA GLU A 179 15.87 2.86 -34.79
C GLU A 179 16.26 1.91 -33.63
N ALA A 180 15.65 2.09 -32.45
CA ALA A 180 15.96 1.27 -31.29
C ALA A 180 15.60 -0.20 -31.51
N LEU A 181 14.43 -0.49 -32.06
CA LEU A 181 13.99 -1.86 -32.36
C LEU A 181 14.85 -2.52 -33.45
N ALA A 182 15.25 -1.77 -34.49
CA ALA A 182 16.16 -2.28 -35.53
C ALA A 182 17.53 -2.63 -34.93
N LEU A 183 18.06 -1.80 -34.04
CA LEU A 183 19.32 -2.08 -33.32
C LEU A 183 19.19 -3.35 -32.46
N VAL A 184 18.15 -3.43 -31.62
CA VAL A 184 17.90 -4.58 -30.73
C VAL A 184 17.77 -5.87 -31.55
N ALA A 185 16.96 -5.85 -32.61
CA ALA A 185 16.77 -7.03 -33.48
C ALA A 185 18.08 -7.48 -34.16
N ARG A 186 18.89 -6.55 -34.62
CA ARG A 186 20.19 -6.85 -35.23
C ARG A 186 21.15 -7.49 -34.22
N GLU A 187 21.21 -6.93 -32.99
CA GLU A 187 22.12 -7.45 -31.96
C GLU A 187 21.64 -8.80 -31.42
N LEU A 188 20.36 -8.99 -31.16
CA LEU A 188 19.81 -10.25 -30.64
C LEU A 188 19.93 -11.41 -31.64
N LYS A 189 19.95 -11.15 -32.94
CA LYS A 189 20.20 -12.22 -33.97
C LYS A 189 21.54 -12.91 -33.79
N LYS A 190 22.50 -12.33 -33.09
CA LYS A 190 23.83 -12.92 -32.84
C LYS A 190 23.77 -14.01 -31.75
N TYR A 191 22.68 -14.10 -30.99
CA TYR A 191 22.53 -15.02 -29.87
C TYR A 191 21.32 -15.91 -30.05
N ARG A 192 21.42 -17.16 -29.62
CA ARG A 192 20.32 -18.13 -29.70
C ARG A 192 20.58 -19.30 -28.73
N GLY A 193 19.52 -19.97 -28.28
CA GLY A 193 19.65 -21.12 -27.39
C GLY A 193 20.33 -20.76 -26.08
N ASP A 194 21.35 -21.54 -25.73
CA ASP A 194 22.06 -21.38 -24.44
C ASP A 194 22.93 -20.13 -24.35
N THR A 195 23.10 -19.37 -25.43
CA THR A 195 23.79 -18.08 -25.40
C THR A 195 22.87 -16.91 -25.03
N PHE A 196 21.59 -17.17 -24.79
CA PHE A 196 20.60 -16.18 -24.42
C PHE A 196 19.92 -16.55 -23.09
N GLY A 197 19.75 -15.56 -22.22
CA GLY A 197 18.94 -15.65 -21.01
C GLY A 197 18.05 -14.41 -20.86
N GLY A 198 16.78 -14.62 -20.51
CA GLY A 198 15.80 -13.58 -20.31
C GLY A 198 15.42 -13.42 -18.83
N LEU A 199 15.45 -12.20 -18.32
CA LEU A 199 15.00 -11.87 -16.97
C LEU A 199 13.83 -10.87 -17.04
N SER A 200 12.70 -11.24 -16.43
CA SER A 200 11.51 -10.40 -16.34
C SER A 200 11.25 -9.97 -14.89
N SER A 201 10.09 -9.41 -14.61
CA SER A 201 9.77 -8.87 -13.30
C SER A 201 8.30 -9.08 -12.92
N ALA A 202 8.01 -9.17 -11.62
CA ALA A 202 6.66 -9.08 -11.09
C ALA A 202 6.12 -7.62 -11.08
N LYS A 203 6.90 -6.64 -11.51
CA LYS A 203 6.50 -5.22 -11.62
C LYS A 203 5.92 -4.85 -12.98
N VAL A 204 5.78 -5.80 -13.88
CA VAL A 204 5.12 -5.65 -15.18
C VAL A 204 3.80 -6.40 -15.19
N THR A 205 2.98 -6.19 -16.22
CA THR A 205 1.68 -6.89 -16.34
C THR A 205 1.86 -8.38 -16.65
N ASN A 206 0.83 -9.17 -16.46
CA ASN A 206 0.82 -10.57 -16.85
C ASN A 206 1.00 -10.73 -18.36
N GLU A 207 0.43 -9.82 -19.14
CA GLU A 207 0.55 -9.75 -20.60
C GLU A 207 2.00 -9.52 -21.03
N ASP A 208 2.71 -8.60 -20.39
CA ASP A 208 4.13 -8.35 -20.63
C ASP A 208 4.97 -9.62 -20.37
N ASN A 209 4.74 -10.27 -19.23
CA ASN A 209 5.43 -11.51 -18.88
C ASN A 209 5.13 -12.63 -19.87
N TYR A 210 3.87 -12.77 -20.32
CA TYR A 210 3.49 -13.74 -21.32
C TYR A 210 4.19 -13.52 -22.67
N VAL A 211 4.15 -12.27 -23.17
CA VAL A 211 4.78 -11.90 -24.44
C VAL A 211 6.29 -12.07 -24.38
N PHE A 212 6.92 -11.66 -23.26
CA PHE A 212 8.34 -11.83 -23.04
C PHE A 212 8.75 -13.31 -23.04
N GLN A 213 8.03 -14.15 -22.30
CA GLN A 213 8.29 -15.60 -22.31
C GLN A 213 8.10 -16.22 -23.69
N LYS A 214 7.05 -15.80 -24.43
CA LYS A 214 6.82 -16.22 -25.80
C LYS A 214 7.97 -15.82 -26.74
N PHE A 215 8.46 -14.57 -26.59
CA PHE A 215 9.62 -14.10 -27.35
C PHE A 215 10.88 -14.95 -27.07
N VAL A 216 11.19 -15.21 -25.79
CA VAL A 216 12.37 -16.01 -25.41
C VAL A 216 12.29 -17.41 -25.99
N ARG A 217 11.12 -18.05 -25.92
CA ARG A 217 10.95 -19.42 -26.42
C ARG A 217 10.89 -19.48 -27.94
N ALA A 218 10.08 -18.64 -28.58
CA ALA A 218 9.84 -18.71 -30.01
C ALA A 218 10.95 -18.08 -30.87
N ALA A 219 11.43 -16.90 -30.47
CA ALA A 219 12.43 -16.16 -31.24
C ALA A 219 13.87 -16.52 -30.85
N MET A 220 14.16 -16.65 -29.55
CA MET A 220 15.50 -16.92 -29.05
C MET A 220 15.78 -18.42 -28.91
N GLY A 221 14.75 -19.29 -28.98
CA GLY A 221 14.86 -20.74 -29.00
C GLY A 221 15.39 -21.37 -27.73
N THR A 222 15.03 -20.79 -26.57
CA THR A 222 15.48 -21.28 -25.25
C THR A 222 14.39 -21.19 -24.20
N ASN A 223 14.52 -22.00 -23.14
CA ASN A 223 13.74 -21.87 -21.89
C ASN A 223 14.50 -21.14 -20.80
N ASN A 224 15.64 -20.51 -21.08
CA ASN A 224 16.41 -19.72 -20.13
C ASN A 224 15.70 -18.39 -19.85
N VAL A 225 14.54 -18.46 -19.20
CA VAL A 225 13.72 -17.31 -18.81
C VAL A 225 13.26 -17.45 -17.38
N ASP A 226 13.43 -16.39 -16.61
CA ASP A 226 13.01 -16.35 -15.22
C ASP A 226 12.66 -14.92 -14.81
N HIS A 227 12.22 -14.73 -13.57
CA HIS A 227 11.99 -13.39 -13.02
C HIS A 227 12.25 -13.35 -11.50
N CYS A 228 11.98 -12.21 -10.86
CA CYS A 228 12.30 -11.96 -9.46
C CYS A 228 11.69 -12.98 -8.47
N ALA A 229 10.61 -13.69 -8.83
CA ALA A 229 10.01 -14.73 -7.99
C ALA A 229 10.96 -15.87 -7.66
N ARG A 230 11.96 -16.14 -8.52
CA ARG A 230 12.97 -17.17 -8.28
C ARG A 230 13.69 -17.00 -6.96
N LEU A 231 14.09 -15.77 -6.64
CA LEU A 231 14.78 -15.44 -5.37
C LEU A 231 13.82 -15.00 -4.28
N CYS A 232 12.65 -14.45 -4.64
CA CYS A 232 11.72 -13.86 -3.69
C CYS A 232 10.91 -14.93 -2.93
N HIS A 233 10.24 -15.84 -3.65
CA HIS A 233 9.28 -16.78 -3.06
C HIS A 233 9.16 -18.12 -3.81
N SER A 234 10.19 -18.55 -4.52
CA SER A 234 10.14 -19.83 -5.26
C SER A 234 9.90 -21.03 -4.33
N SER A 235 10.49 -21.04 -3.15
CA SER A 235 10.24 -22.07 -2.13
C SER A 235 8.79 -22.06 -1.65
N THR A 236 8.20 -20.89 -1.44
CA THR A 236 6.78 -20.74 -1.08
C THR A 236 5.88 -21.22 -2.22
N VAL A 237 6.18 -20.86 -3.48
CA VAL A 237 5.43 -21.33 -4.66
C VAL A 237 5.47 -22.87 -4.74
N ALA A 238 6.64 -23.46 -4.56
CA ALA A 238 6.77 -24.91 -4.56
C ALA A 238 6.01 -25.58 -3.39
N GLY A 239 6.14 -25.03 -2.19
CA GLY A 239 5.44 -25.52 -0.99
C GLY A 239 3.92 -25.45 -1.14
N LEU A 240 3.38 -24.30 -1.61
CA LEU A 240 1.95 -24.14 -1.85
C LEU A 240 1.46 -25.09 -2.95
N ALA A 241 2.21 -25.24 -4.05
CA ALA A 241 1.85 -26.14 -5.14
C ALA A 241 1.80 -27.61 -4.69
N LEU A 242 2.73 -28.03 -3.84
CA LEU A 242 2.74 -29.38 -3.26
C LEU A 242 1.58 -29.62 -2.27
N SER A 243 1.24 -28.61 -1.47
CA SER A 243 0.23 -28.75 -0.42
C SER A 243 -1.20 -28.49 -0.90
N PHE A 244 -1.38 -27.54 -1.85
CA PHE A 244 -2.70 -27.06 -2.28
C PHE A 244 -2.93 -27.14 -3.79
N GLY A 245 -1.96 -27.62 -4.56
CA GLY A 245 -2.06 -27.74 -6.02
C GLY A 245 -1.82 -26.44 -6.81
N SER A 246 -1.59 -25.31 -6.13
CA SER A 246 -1.32 -24.02 -6.77
C SER A 246 -0.30 -23.23 -5.95
N GLY A 247 0.62 -22.55 -6.63
CA GLY A 247 1.64 -21.71 -6.00
C GLY A 247 1.17 -20.29 -5.62
N ALA A 248 -0.13 -20.07 -5.55
CA ALA A 248 -0.73 -18.78 -5.23
C ALA A 248 -1.39 -18.77 -3.84
N MET A 249 -1.71 -17.58 -3.32
CA MET A 249 -2.46 -17.40 -2.08
C MET A 249 -3.81 -18.14 -2.17
N THR A 250 -4.14 -18.94 -1.15
CA THR A 250 -5.34 -19.80 -1.12
C THR A 250 -6.61 -19.05 -0.71
N ASN A 251 -6.48 -17.90 -0.01
CA ASN A 251 -7.56 -17.16 0.61
C ASN A 251 -7.61 -15.73 0.11
N SER A 252 -8.76 -15.09 0.25
CA SER A 252 -8.88 -13.65 0.04
C SER A 252 -8.25 -12.86 1.21
N ALA A 253 -7.89 -11.60 0.97
CA ALA A 253 -7.39 -10.75 2.04
C ALA A 253 -8.46 -10.48 3.13
N ASP A 254 -9.73 -10.62 2.80
CA ASP A 254 -10.84 -10.45 3.75
C ASP A 254 -10.98 -11.62 4.74
N ASP A 255 -10.47 -12.80 4.39
CA ASP A 255 -10.52 -13.97 5.28
C ASP A 255 -9.69 -13.75 6.56
N LEU A 256 -8.72 -12.84 6.53
CA LEU A 256 -8.01 -12.40 7.74
C LEU A 256 -8.96 -11.86 8.82
N LEU A 257 -10.09 -11.24 8.41
CA LEU A 257 -11.05 -10.67 9.35
C LEU A 257 -11.87 -11.73 10.10
N ASN A 258 -11.88 -12.97 9.62
CA ASN A 258 -12.59 -14.10 10.18
C ASN A 258 -11.66 -15.06 10.96
N ALA A 259 -10.35 -14.79 10.93
CA ALA A 259 -9.37 -15.64 11.61
C ALA A 259 -9.36 -15.34 13.11
N GLU A 260 -9.49 -16.39 13.95
CA GLU A 260 -9.33 -16.28 15.41
C GLU A 260 -7.87 -16.06 15.80
N VAL A 261 -6.95 -16.66 15.04
CA VAL A 261 -5.50 -16.55 15.23
C VAL A 261 -4.84 -16.24 13.91
N ILE A 262 -4.00 -15.20 13.90
CA ILE A 262 -3.19 -14.80 12.76
C ILE A 262 -1.72 -15.01 13.10
N LEU A 263 -1.01 -15.80 12.30
CA LEU A 263 0.44 -15.96 12.41
C LEU A 263 1.11 -15.16 11.31
N VAL A 264 1.97 -14.23 11.69
CA VAL A 264 2.79 -13.43 10.76
C VAL A 264 4.26 -13.77 11.00
N THR A 265 4.97 -14.14 9.94
CA THR A 265 6.40 -14.44 10.00
C THR A 265 7.18 -13.73 8.91
N GLY A 266 8.30 -13.08 9.28
CA GLY A 266 9.22 -12.43 8.35
C GLY A 266 8.59 -11.36 7.46
N SER A 267 7.53 -10.69 7.93
CA SER A 267 6.77 -9.71 7.13
C SER A 267 6.51 -8.42 7.91
N ASN A 268 7.07 -7.32 7.45
CA ASN A 268 6.68 -5.98 7.89
C ASN A 268 5.47 -5.50 7.09
N THR A 269 4.33 -6.13 7.34
CA THR A 269 3.11 -6.00 6.54
C THR A 269 2.56 -4.57 6.53
N THR A 270 2.71 -3.83 7.62
CA THR A 270 2.24 -2.43 7.72
C THR A 270 2.98 -1.49 6.77
N GLU A 271 4.22 -1.78 6.43
CA GLU A 271 5.01 -0.97 5.49
C GLU A 271 4.96 -1.51 4.05
N ASN A 272 5.10 -2.84 3.89
CA ASN A 272 5.20 -3.46 2.58
C ASN A 272 3.85 -3.64 1.88
N HIS A 273 2.81 -4.00 2.66
CA HIS A 273 1.44 -4.26 2.19
C HIS A 273 0.42 -3.59 3.13
N PRO A 274 0.38 -2.23 3.21
CA PRO A 274 -0.34 -1.52 4.27
C PRO A 274 -1.82 -1.88 4.39
N ILE A 275 -2.50 -2.17 3.28
CA ILE A 275 -3.93 -2.56 3.32
C ILE A 275 -4.11 -3.97 3.92
N ILE A 276 -3.16 -4.88 3.73
CA ILE A 276 -3.16 -6.17 4.45
C ILE A 276 -2.87 -5.93 5.93
N GLY A 277 -1.87 -5.08 6.25
CA GLY A 277 -1.57 -4.68 7.63
C GLY A 277 -2.77 -4.06 8.34
N LEU A 278 -3.57 -3.24 7.62
CA LEU A 278 -4.80 -2.67 8.11
C LEU A 278 -5.84 -3.75 8.47
N LYS A 279 -6.01 -4.77 7.62
CA LYS A 279 -6.93 -5.89 7.91
C LYS A 279 -6.48 -6.69 9.13
N ILE A 280 -5.18 -6.88 9.32
CA ILE A 280 -4.64 -7.51 10.54
C ILE A 280 -4.99 -6.67 11.77
N ARG A 281 -4.80 -5.35 11.75
CA ARG A 281 -5.19 -4.45 12.85
C ARG A 281 -6.69 -4.53 13.12
N GLU A 282 -7.51 -4.52 12.08
CA GLU A 282 -8.96 -4.64 12.18
C GLU A 282 -9.37 -5.98 12.80
N ALA A 283 -8.77 -7.09 12.40
CA ALA A 283 -9.01 -8.41 12.98
C ALA A 283 -8.65 -8.45 14.48
N ILE A 284 -7.52 -7.88 14.87
CA ILE A 284 -7.09 -7.78 16.27
C ILE A 284 -8.08 -6.93 17.07
N ALA A 285 -8.54 -5.81 16.52
CA ALA A 285 -9.54 -4.96 17.16
C ALA A 285 -10.88 -5.69 17.38
N ARG A 286 -11.17 -6.71 16.56
CA ARG A 286 -12.33 -7.61 16.68
C ARG A 286 -12.10 -8.79 17.63
N GLY A 287 -10.89 -8.95 18.18
CA GLY A 287 -10.56 -10.00 19.16
C GLY A 287 -9.63 -11.11 18.67
N SER A 288 -9.20 -11.09 17.41
CA SER A 288 -8.21 -12.06 16.89
C SER A 288 -6.88 -11.95 17.65
N LYS A 289 -6.18 -13.09 17.77
CA LYS A 289 -4.84 -13.14 18.37
C LYS A 289 -3.78 -13.06 17.29
N LEU A 290 -2.74 -12.24 17.54
CA LEU A 290 -1.59 -12.13 16.63
C LEU A 290 -0.37 -12.82 17.22
N LEU A 291 0.14 -13.82 16.52
CA LEU A 291 1.43 -14.45 16.77
C LEU A 291 2.43 -13.88 15.75
N LEU A 292 3.41 -13.13 16.21
CA LEU A 292 4.41 -12.50 15.36
C LEU A 292 5.77 -13.17 15.54
N PHE A 293 6.35 -13.64 14.45
CA PHE A 293 7.70 -14.19 14.40
C PHE A 293 8.57 -13.28 13.52
N ASP A 294 9.26 -12.33 14.12
CA ASP A 294 10.14 -11.39 13.41
C ASP A 294 11.35 -11.02 14.30
N PRO A 295 12.59 -11.08 13.80
CA PRO A 295 13.76 -10.70 14.55
C PRO A 295 13.82 -9.20 14.89
N ARG A 296 13.13 -8.36 14.09
CA ARG A 296 13.06 -6.91 14.28
C ARG A 296 11.81 -6.51 15.04
N GLN A 297 11.92 -5.42 15.78
CA GLN A 297 10.75 -4.73 16.31
C GLN A 297 10.07 -3.94 15.19
N ILE A 298 8.89 -4.39 14.78
CA ILE A 298 8.04 -3.75 13.77
C ILE A 298 6.75 -3.22 14.42
N GLN A 299 5.96 -2.43 13.71
CA GLN A 299 4.72 -1.88 14.28
C GLN A 299 3.78 -2.96 14.84
N LEU A 300 3.63 -4.09 14.14
CA LEU A 300 2.78 -5.18 14.60
C LEU A 300 3.25 -5.80 15.92
N SER A 301 4.53 -5.67 16.30
CA SER A 301 5.03 -6.18 17.58
C SER A 301 4.40 -5.51 18.80
N GLN A 302 3.91 -4.26 18.63
CA GLN A 302 3.28 -3.49 19.71
C GLN A 302 1.87 -4.01 20.06
N ILE A 303 1.22 -4.69 19.10
CA ILE A 303 -0.14 -5.20 19.23
C ILE A 303 -0.22 -6.74 19.17
N ALA A 304 0.94 -7.39 19.06
CA ALA A 304 1.01 -8.85 19.03
C ALA A 304 0.65 -9.45 20.38
N THR A 305 -0.15 -10.51 20.37
CA THR A 305 -0.42 -11.35 21.56
C THR A 305 0.85 -12.07 22.01
N LEU A 306 1.66 -12.50 21.03
CA LEU A 306 2.98 -13.08 21.25
C LEU A 306 3.92 -12.59 20.16
N TRP A 307 5.08 -12.08 20.56
CA TRP A 307 6.17 -11.74 19.65
C TRP A 307 7.39 -12.59 19.97
N ALA A 308 7.77 -13.46 19.03
CA ALA A 308 8.96 -14.29 19.11
C ALA A 308 10.04 -13.76 18.15
N ARG A 309 11.26 -13.61 18.67
CA ARG A 309 12.44 -13.12 17.93
C ARG A 309 13.33 -14.31 17.56
N GLN A 310 12.98 -14.99 16.48
CA GLN A 310 13.80 -16.09 15.97
C GLN A 310 15.11 -15.57 15.37
N ARG A 311 16.15 -16.40 15.36
CA ARG A 311 17.39 -16.11 14.64
C ARG A 311 17.12 -16.23 13.13
N PRO A 312 17.61 -15.29 12.29
CA PRO A 312 17.57 -15.45 10.84
C PRO A 312 18.11 -16.80 10.40
N GLY A 313 17.44 -17.44 9.42
CA GLY A 313 17.81 -18.76 8.92
C GLY A 313 17.30 -19.95 9.76
N THR A 314 16.46 -19.74 10.78
CA THR A 314 15.93 -20.81 11.63
C THR A 314 14.43 -21.09 11.43
N ASP A 315 13.82 -20.57 10.37
CA ASP A 315 12.38 -20.67 10.15
C ASP A 315 11.92 -22.13 10.05
N VAL A 316 12.64 -22.97 9.34
CA VAL A 316 12.34 -24.41 9.23
C VAL A 316 12.36 -25.09 10.60
N ALA A 317 13.30 -24.73 11.48
CA ALA A 317 13.45 -25.36 12.79
C ALA A 317 12.24 -25.06 13.71
N TRP A 318 11.85 -23.77 13.85
CA TRP A 318 10.74 -23.42 14.75
C TRP A 318 9.37 -23.83 14.17
N ILE A 319 9.18 -23.78 12.82
CA ILE A 319 7.94 -24.24 12.18
C ILE A 319 7.78 -25.75 12.38
N ASN A 320 8.85 -26.54 12.15
CA ASN A 320 8.83 -27.98 12.44
C ASN A 320 8.60 -28.27 13.92
N GLY A 321 9.14 -27.43 14.82
CA GLY A 321 8.89 -27.52 16.25
C GLY A 321 7.41 -27.33 16.62
N LEU A 322 6.73 -26.35 16.00
CA LEU A 322 5.29 -26.14 16.16
C LEU A 322 4.50 -27.36 15.66
N MET A 323 4.80 -27.85 14.46
CA MET A 323 4.15 -29.03 13.89
C MET A 323 4.36 -30.26 14.78
N HIS A 324 5.58 -30.46 15.30
CA HIS A 324 5.88 -31.55 16.23
C HIS A 324 4.99 -31.49 17.47
N VAL A 325 4.84 -30.33 18.10
CA VAL A 325 4.00 -30.18 19.29
C VAL A 325 2.53 -30.44 18.96
N ILE A 326 2.01 -29.91 17.85
CA ILE A 326 0.63 -30.17 17.42
C ILE A 326 0.35 -31.66 17.24
N ILE A 327 1.27 -32.39 16.60
CA ILE A 327 1.13 -33.84 16.38
C ILE A 327 1.28 -34.59 17.67
N ARG A 328 2.31 -34.32 18.48
CA ARG A 328 2.60 -34.99 19.73
C ARG A 328 1.42 -34.90 20.73
N ASP A 329 0.81 -33.69 20.80
CA ASP A 329 -0.24 -33.42 21.78
C ASP A 329 -1.65 -33.70 21.23
N GLY A 330 -1.77 -34.29 20.03
CA GLY A 330 -3.04 -34.67 19.41
C GLY A 330 -3.96 -33.48 19.07
N LEU A 331 -3.39 -32.32 18.81
CA LEU A 331 -4.13 -31.08 18.51
C LEU A 331 -4.57 -30.94 17.03
N MET A 332 -4.37 -32.00 16.24
CA MET A 332 -4.76 -32.02 14.83
C MET A 332 -6.28 -32.24 14.71
N GLN A 333 -6.88 -31.53 13.76
CA GLN A 333 -8.27 -31.77 13.33
C GLN A 333 -8.28 -32.88 12.28
N THR A 334 -8.27 -34.12 12.72
CA THR A 334 -8.14 -35.32 11.87
C THR A 334 -9.25 -35.50 10.84
N GLU A 335 -10.45 -34.95 11.10
CA GLU A 335 -11.54 -34.96 10.12
C GLU A 335 -11.33 -33.98 8.95
N PHE A 336 -10.50 -32.94 9.16
CA PHE A 336 -10.18 -31.96 8.13
C PHE A 336 -8.98 -32.39 7.26
N ILE A 337 -8.02 -33.11 7.87
CA ILE A 337 -6.80 -33.58 7.19
C ILE A 337 -7.08 -34.85 6.41
#